data_3a3941319a5683c54b18fdb68eda0c26
#
_entry.id   3a3941319a5683c54b18fdb68eda0c26
#
_cell.length_a   1.000
_cell.length_b   1.000
_cell.length_c   1.000
_cell.angle_alpha   90.00
_cell.angle_beta   90.00
_cell.angle_gamma   90.00
#
_symmetry.space_group_name_H-M   'P 1'
#
loop_
_entity.id
_entity.type
_entity.pdbx_description
1 polymer ?
#
loop_
_entity_poly.entity_id
_entity_poly.type
_entity_poly.pdbx_seq_one_letter_code
_entity_poly.pdbx_strand_id
1 'polypeptide(L)'
;MALNIKKLLVSQPKPASEKSPYFDIAEKYGVEIDFRPFIKVEPLSSKEFRQQRISVLDHTAVIFTSRHAIDHFFHLCTELRVTIPETMKYFCVTEAIALYIQKYVQYRKRKIFFGNTGKFDDLLSSIIKHKTEKYLVPMSDVHTDDIKNLLDKSKIQHTEVVMYLSLIHISEPT
;
A
#
# COMPACT_ATOMS: atom_id res chain seq x y z
N MET A 1 -22.88 36.92 4.48
CA MET A 1 -23.42 36.05 5.54
C MET A 1 -22.37 35.06 5.95
N ALA A 2 -22.00 35.08 7.20
CA ALA A 2 -21.09 34.06 7.74
C ALA A 2 -21.87 32.75 7.94
N LEU A 3 -21.39 31.66 7.31
CA LEU A 3 -21.93 30.33 7.52
C LEU A 3 -21.42 29.79 8.87
N ASN A 4 -22.32 29.49 9.79
CA ASN A 4 -21.99 28.86 11.07
C ASN A 4 -21.88 27.35 10.87
N ILE A 5 -20.65 26.88 10.67
CA ILE A 5 -20.37 25.45 10.58
C ILE A 5 -20.21 24.91 12.00
N LYS A 6 -21.08 23.99 12.41
CA LYS A 6 -21.05 23.38 13.75
C LYS A 6 -20.41 22.00 13.77
N LYS A 7 -20.37 21.30 12.63
CA LYS A 7 -19.87 19.94 12.53
C LYS A 7 -19.12 19.73 11.21
N LEU A 8 -17.98 19.06 11.29
CA LEU A 8 -17.20 18.65 10.12
C LEU A 8 -17.12 17.12 10.07
N LEU A 9 -17.26 16.57 8.87
CA LEU A 9 -17.08 15.16 8.61
C LEU A 9 -15.72 14.94 7.94
N VAL A 10 -14.88 14.12 8.55
CA VAL A 10 -13.57 13.77 8.02
C VAL A 10 -13.56 12.29 7.62
N SER A 11 -13.25 11.99 6.35
CA SER A 11 -13.26 10.64 5.79
C SER A 11 -12.01 9.82 6.11
N GLN A 12 -11.34 10.14 7.22
CA GLN A 12 -10.15 9.45 7.69
C GLN A 12 -10.37 8.88 9.09
N PRO A 13 -9.60 7.85 9.50
CA PRO A 13 -9.65 7.37 10.87
C PRO A 13 -9.26 8.48 11.85
N LYS A 14 -9.81 8.42 13.06
CA LYS A 14 -9.48 9.37 14.12
C LYS A 14 -7.98 9.31 14.41
N PRO A 15 -7.27 10.46 14.41
CA PRO A 15 -5.85 10.48 14.73
C PRO A 15 -5.58 10.00 16.16
N ALA A 16 -4.52 9.21 16.33
CA ALA A 16 -4.10 8.72 17.65
C ALA A 16 -3.40 9.78 18.48
N SER A 17 -2.90 10.85 17.85
CA SER A 17 -2.19 11.94 18.51
C SER A 17 -3.10 13.14 18.73
N GLU A 18 -3.09 13.69 19.95
CA GLU A 18 -3.81 14.93 20.28
C GLU A 18 -3.21 16.17 19.60
N LYS A 19 -2.03 16.05 19.03
CA LYS A 19 -1.35 17.13 18.28
C LYS A 19 -1.81 17.22 16.83
N SER A 20 -2.81 16.46 16.41
CA SER A 20 -3.34 16.53 15.05
C SER A 20 -3.92 17.92 14.76
N PRO A 21 -3.70 18.47 13.53
CA PRO A 21 -4.30 19.74 13.10
C PRO A 21 -5.83 19.78 13.21
N TYR A 22 -6.50 18.63 13.12
CA TYR A 22 -7.95 18.55 13.25
C TYR A 22 -8.45 18.99 14.62
N PHE A 23 -7.74 18.69 15.70
CA PHE A 23 -8.11 19.07 17.04
C PHE A 23 -7.92 20.58 17.26
N ASP A 24 -6.86 21.17 16.67
CA ASP A 24 -6.62 22.61 16.72
C ASP A 24 -7.74 23.38 15.99
N ILE A 25 -8.19 22.87 14.85
CA ILE A 25 -9.31 23.46 14.10
C ILE A 25 -10.61 23.36 14.91
N ALA A 26 -10.87 22.23 15.54
CA ALA A 26 -12.06 22.04 16.37
C ALA A 26 -12.10 23.04 17.52
N GLU A 27 -10.99 23.23 18.21
CA GLU A 27 -10.86 24.16 19.32
C GLU A 27 -10.98 25.61 18.84
N LYS A 28 -10.24 25.99 17.79
CA LYS A 28 -10.18 27.37 17.29
C LYS A 28 -11.53 27.88 16.78
N TYR A 29 -12.29 27.04 16.11
CA TYR A 29 -13.55 27.43 15.47
C TYR A 29 -14.78 26.92 16.20
N GLY A 30 -14.62 26.22 17.31
CA GLY A 30 -15.74 25.68 18.09
C GLY A 30 -16.58 24.66 17.30
N VAL A 31 -15.97 23.91 16.41
CA VAL A 31 -16.66 22.90 15.59
C VAL A 31 -16.41 21.50 16.12
N GLU A 32 -17.41 20.65 15.97
CA GLU A 32 -17.28 19.22 16.25
C GLU A 32 -16.76 18.51 15.00
N ILE A 33 -15.77 17.65 15.17
CA ILE A 33 -15.22 16.84 14.08
C ILE A 33 -15.62 15.38 14.26
N ASP A 34 -16.30 14.83 13.25
CA ASP A 34 -16.70 13.42 13.19
C ASP A 34 -15.77 12.69 12.21
N PHE A 35 -14.99 11.74 12.72
CA PHE A 35 -14.08 10.93 11.93
C PHE A 35 -14.78 9.64 11.48
N ARG A 36 -15.02 9.51 10.16
CA ARG A 36 -15.63 8.32 9.57
C ARG A 36 -14.78 7.85 8.39
N PRO A 37 -14.00 6.79 8.57
CA PRO A 37 -13.24 6.24 7.44
C PRO A 37 -14.21 5.63 6.44
N PHE A 38 -14.26 6.17 5.23
CA PHE A 38 -15.07 5.63 4.14
C PHE A 38 -14.38 4.45 3.45
N ILE A 39 -13.05 4.36 3.55
CA ILE A 39 -12.27 3.27 2.98
C ILE A 39 -11.72 2.43 4.11
N LYS A 40 -12.09 1.17 4.12
CA LYS A 40 -11.55 0.17 5.05
C LYS A 40 -10.77 -0.87 4.25
N VAL A 41 -9.60 -1.25 4.76
CA VAL A 41 -8.77 -2.28 4.15
C VAL A 41 -8.85 -3.55 4.99
N GLU A 42 -9.14 -4.67 4.33
CA GLU A 42 -9.20 -5.99 4.97
C GLU A 42 -8.22 -6.96 4.33
N PRO A 43 -7.60 -7.85 5.11
CA PRO A 43 -6.72 -8.88 4.55
C PRO A 43 -7.51 -9.87 3.72
N LEU A 44 -6.90 -10.35 2.64
CA LEU A 44 -7.40 -11.48 1.90
C LEU A 44 -7.08 -12.76 2.69
N SER A 45 -8.02 -13.70 2.76
CA SER A 45 -7.75 -14.97 3.43
C SER A 45 -6.74 -15.82 2.65
N SER A 46 -6.00 -16.69 3.34
CA SER A 46 -5.07 -17.60 2.69
C SER A 46 -5.77 -18.52 1.68
N LYS A 47 -6.99 -18.92 1.97
CA LYS A 47 -7.81 -19.73 1.05
C LYS A 47 -8.13 -19.00 -0.24
N GLU A 48 -8.56 -17.74 -0.14
CA GLU A 48 -8.86 -16.91 -1.31
C GLU A 48 -7.60 -16.61 -2.13
N PHE A 49 -6.47 -16.37 -1.45
CA PHE A 49 -5.20 -16.16 -2.12
C PHE A 49 -4.78 -17.40 -2.93
N ARG A 50 -4.92 -18.60 -2.37
CA ARG A 50 -4.58 -19.85 -3.06
C ARG A 50 -5.38 -20.07 -4.33
N GLN A 51 -6.59 -19.53 -4.41
CA GLN A 51 -7.42 -19.61 -5.61
C GLN A 51 -6.80 -18.88 -6.80
N GLN A 52 -5.95 -17.89 -6.58
CA GLN A 52 -5.25 -17.18 -7.65
C GLN A 52 -4.12 -17.99 -8.26
N ARG A 53 -3.70 -19.08 -7.61
CA ARG A 53 -2.64 -19.99 -8.07
C ARG A 53 -1.30 -19.30 -8.37
N ILE A 54 -0.95 -18.31 -7.53
CA ILE A 54 0.28 -17.55 -7.65
C ILE A 54 1.20 -17.95 -6.50
N SER A 55 2.47 -18.26 -6.81
CA SER A 55 3.48 -18.58 -5.80
C SER A 55 4.41 -17.40 -5.59
N VAL A 56 4.51 -16.94 -4.34
CA VAL A 56 5.42 -15.85 -3.96
C VAL A 56 6.88 -16.24 -4.24
N LEU A 57 7.25 -17.49 -3.99
CA LEU A 57 8.63 -17.96 -4.12
C LEU A 57 9.08 -18.13 -5.58
N ASP A 58 8.18 -18.10 -6.54
CA ASP A 58 8.53 -18.08 -7.95
C ASP A 58 9.01 -16.70 -8.42
N HIS A 59 8.95 -15.70 -7.55
CA HIS A 59 9.36 -14.33 -7.84
C HIS A 59 10.64 -13.97 -7.10
N THR A 60 11.41 -13.04 -7.67
CA THR A 60 12.70 -12.61 -7.13
C THR A 60 12.68 -11.19 -6.59
N ALA A 61 11.63 -10.44 -6.91
CA ALA A 61 11.45 -9.06 -6.49
C ALA A 61 9.97 -8.75 -6.25
N VAL A 62 9.69 -7.82 -5.35
CA VAL A 62 8.34 -7.37 -5.02
C VAL A 62 8.26 -5.86 -5.19
N ILE A 63 7.19 -5.38 -5.83
CA ILE A 63 6.93 -3.94 -6.00
C ILE A 63 5.86 -3.53 -4.99
N PHE A 64 6.20 -2.63 -4.07
CA PHE A 64 5.27 -2.09 -3.08
C PHE A 64 4.85 -0.67 -3.42
N THR A 65 3.55 -0.46 -3.53
CA THR A 65 2.97 0.84 -3.85
C THR A 65 2.41 1.56 -2.63
N SER A 66 2.25 0.86 -1.52
CA SER A 66 1.70 1.42 -0.29
C SER A 66 2.17 0.63 0.94
N ARG A 67 1.99 1.23 2.12
CA ARG A 67 2.24 0.53 3.39
C ARG A 67 1.27 -0.63 3.60
N HIS A 68 0.03 -0.49 3.14
CA HIS A 68 -0.95 -1.57 3.20
C HIS A 68 -0.49 -2.80 2.42
N ALA A 69 0.10 -2.59 1.24
CA ALA A 69 0.65 -3.69 0.46
C ALA A 69 1.76 -4.43 1.21
N ILE A 70 2.61 -3.70 1.92
CA ILE A 70 3.68 -4.30 2.75
C ILE A 70 3.08 -5.13 3.88
N ASP A 71 2.18 -4.56 4.67
CA ASP A 71 1.57 -5.25 5.80
C ASP A 71 0.86 -6.54 5.37
N HIS A 72 0.07 -6.47 4.32
CA HIS A 72 -0.69 -7.62 3.85
C HIS A 72 0.18 -8.67 3.17
N PHE A 73 1.23 -8.24 2.47
CA PHE A 73 2.20 -9.17 1.89
C PHE A 73 2.86 -10.03 2.96
N PHE A 74 3.45 -9.41 3.98
CA PHE A 74 4.15 -10.14 5.03
C PHE A 74 3.20 -10.95 5.91
N HIS A 75 2.03 -10.41 6.20
CA HIS A 75 1.00 -11.14 6.96
C HIS A 75 0.55 -12.40 6.22
N LEU A 76 0.26 -12.28 4.93
CA LEU A 76 -0.18 -13.40 4.11
C LEU A 76 0.94 -14.46 3.95
N CYS A 77 2.19 -14.03 3.79
CA CYS A 77 3.32 -14.96 3.75
C CYS A 77 3.46 -15.74 5.06
N THR A 78 3.21 -15.09 6.20
CA THR A 78 3.21 -15.76 7.50
C THR A 78 2.09 -16.78 7.60
N GLU A 79 0.89 -16.46 7.18
CA GLU A 79 -0.25 -17.39 7.17
C GLU A 79 -0.02 -18.59 6.25
N LEU A 80 0.60 -18.35 5.10
CA LEU A 80 0.93 -19.39 4.12
C LEU A 80 2.16 -20.20 4.52
N ARG A 81 2.83 -19.84 5.61
CA ARG A 81 4.11 -20.43 6.05
C ARG A 81 5.19 -20.36 4.98
N VAL A 82 5.21 -19.25 4.25
CA VAL A 82 6.22 -18.97 3.24
C VAL A 82 7.38 -18.22 3.88
N THR A 83 8.58 -18.78 3.78
CA THR A 83 9.80 -18.13 4.22
C THR A 83 10.37 -17.32 3.05
N ILE A 84 10.43 -15.99 3.21
CA ILE A 84 10.94 -15.11 2.15
C ILE A 84 12.47 -15.21 2.12
N PRO A 85 13.07 -15.51 0.94
CA PRO A 85 14.53 -15.59 0.83
C PRO A 85 15.20 -14.26 1.14
N GLU A 86 16.37 -14.30 1.72
CA GLU A 86 17.19 -13.09 1.95
C GLU A 86 17.62 -12.41 0.66
N THR A 87 17.59 -13.14 -0.46
CA THR A 87 17.90 -12.62 -1.79
C THR A 87 16.77 -11.80 -2.41
N MET A 88 15.57 -11.82 -1.82
CA MET A 88 14.42 -11.07 -2.33
C MET A 88 14.72 -9.57 -2.37
N LYS A 89 14.44 -8.94 -3.52
CA LYS A 89 14.59 -7.51 -3.72
C LYS A 89 13.24 -6.81 -3.57
N TYR A 90 13.26 -5.58 -3.07
CA TYR A 90 12.05 -4.79 -2.85
C TYR A 90 12.17 -3.46 -3.59
N PHE A 91 11.14 -3.14 -4.36
CA PHE A 91 11.02 -1.91 -5.13
C PHE A 91 9.84 -1.11 -4.59
N CYS A 92 10.10 0.06 -4.04
CA CYS A 92 9.09 0.87 -3.35
C CYS A 92 8.92 2.20 -4.07
N VAL A 93 7.69 2.69 -4.14
CA VAL A 93 7.38 3.95 -4.85
C VAL A 93 8.05 5.13 -4.18
N THR A 94 8.11 5.14 -2.84
CA THR A 94 8.73 6.21 -2.07
C THR A 94 9.74 5.69 -1.06
N GLU A 95 10.62 6.57 -0.59
CA GLU A 95 11.54 6.26 0.50
C GLU A 95 10.81 5.89 1.80
N ALA A 96 9.71 6.58 2.10
CA ALA A 96 8.90 6.30 3.29
C ALA A 96 8.37 4.85 3.29
N ILE A 97 7.93 4.37 2.13
CA ILE A 97 7.48 2.97 1.96
C ILE A 97 8.67 2.02 2.13
N ALA A 98 9.83 2.36 1.56
CA ALA A 98 11.03 1.55 1.69
C ALA A 98 11.49 1.43 3.15
N LEU A 99 11.45 2.51 3.90
CA LEU A 99 11.79 2.50 5.33
C LEU A 99 10.78 1.70 6.16
N TYR A 100 9.54 1.68 5.76
CA TYR A 100 8.49 0.92 6.45
C TYR A 100 8.74 -0.59 6.44
N ILE A 101 9.46 -1.10 5.44
CA ILE A 101 9.82 -2.53 5.34
C ILE A 101 10.64 -2.99 6.55
N GLN A 102 11.36 -2.09 7.22
CA GLN A 102 12.17 -2.42 8.41
C GLN A 102 11.34 -3.08 9.52
N LYS A 103 10.04 -2.88 9.52
CA LYS A 103 9.12 -3.53 10.45
C LYS A 103 9.15 -5.06 10.33
N TYR A 104 9.47 -5.57 9.15
CA TYR A 104 9.39 -7.00 8.82
C TYR A 104 10.72 -7.65 8.50
N VAL A 105 11.63 -6.92 7.83
CA VAL A 105 12.92 -7.44 7.39
C VAL A 105 14.04 -6.45 7.70
N GLN A 106 15.28 -6.95 7.75
CA GLN A 106 16.43 -6.09 7.93
C GLN A 106 16.65 -5.23 6.67
N TYR A 107 16.76 -3.92 6.86
CA TYR A 107 17.01 -2.99 5.76
C TYR A 107 18.41 -3.17 5.18
N ARG A 108 18.50 -3.44 3.88
CA ARG A 108 19.78 -3.56 3.15
C ARG A 108 19.69 -2.73 1.86
N LYS A 109 20.52 -1.70 1.76
CA LYS A 109 20.52 -0.75 0.63
C LYS A 109 20.61 -1.41 -0.73
N ARG A 110 21.37 -2.51 -0.86
CA ARG A 110 21.55 -3.21 -2.14
C ARG A 110 20.34 -4.03 -2.58
N LYS A 111 19.35 -4.21 -1.71
CA LYS A 111 18.15 -5.01 -1.99
C LYS A 111 16.87 -4.19 -1.99
N ILE A 112 16.93 -2.96 -1.52
CA ILE A 112 15.76 -2.09 -1.38
C ILE A 112 15.96 -0.85 -2.24
N PHE A 113 15.06 -0.67 -3.21
CA PHE A 113 15.09 0.42 -4.17
C PHE A 113 13.86 1.29 -4.01
N PHE A 114 13.98 2.58 -4.21
CA PHE A 114 12.84 3.50 -4.12
C PHE A 114 12.99 4.67 -5.09
N GLY A 115 11.86 5.29 -5.43
CA GLY A 115 11.82 6.51 -6.23
C GLY A 115 11.91 7.77 -5.36
N ASN A 116 12.38 8.88 -5.95
CA ASN A 116 12.62 10.13 -5.23
C ASN A 116 11.43 11.08 -5.22
N THR A 117 10.51 10.98 -6.19
CA THR A 117 9.42 11.95 -6.36
C THR A 117 8.06 11.43 -5.91
N GLY A 118 7.96 10.17 -5.52
CA GLY A 118 6.70 9.52 -5.19
C GLY A 118 5.89 9.08 -6.41
N LYS A 119 6.36 9.37 -7.61
CA LYS A 119 5.76 8.88 -8.85
C LYS A 119 6.36 7.54 -9.23
N PHE A 120 5.51 6.65 -9.75
CA PHE A 120 5.97 5.34 -10.20
C PHE A 120 7.02 5.41 -11.31
N ASP A 121 6.97 6.45 -12.15
CA ASP A 121 7.92 6.65 -13.24
C ASP A 121 9.38 6.70 -12.76
N ASP A 122 9.64 7.28 -11.59
CA ASP A 122 10.99 7.30 -11.02
C ASP A 122 11.47 5.92 -10.62
N LEU A 123 10.58 5.13 -10.04
CA LEU A 123 10.88 3.75 -9.67
C LEU A 123 11.06 2.88 -10.92
N LEU A 124 10.34 3.17 -11.98
CA LEU A 124 10.37 2.40 -13.22
C LEU A 124 11.78 2.34 -13.83
N SER A 125 12.57 3.41 -13.71
CA SER A 125 13.94 3.41 -14.20
C SER A 125 14.81 2.38 -13.48
N SER A 126 14.64 2.21 -12.18
CA SER A 126 15.31 1.17 -11.40
C SER A 126 14.83 -0.23 -11.76
N ILE A 127 13.52 -0.37 -11.98
CA ILE A 127 12.91 -1.64 -12.41
C ILE A 127 13.48 -2.06 -13.77
N ILE A 128 13.61 -1.14 -14.70
CA ILE A 128 14.17 -1.41 -16.04
C ILE A 128 15.64 -1.85 -15.95
N LYS A 129 16.41 -1.24 -15.05
CA LYS A 129 17.80 -1.66 -14.81
C LYS A 129 17.90 -3.11 -14.30
N HIS A 130 16.85 -3.59 -13.65
CA HIS A 130 16.77 -4.94 -13.11
C HIS A 130 15.71 -5.77 -13.83
N LYS A 131 15.57 -5.62 -15.14
CA LYS A 131 14.51 -6.25 -15.93
C LYS A 131 14.55 -7.78 -15.98
N THR A 132 15.66 -8.39 -15.55
CA THR A 132 15.78 -9.85 -15.48
C THR A 132 15.11 -10.44 -14.25
N GLU A 133 14.70 -9.60 -13.29
CA GLU A 133 13.99 -10.04 -12.09
C GLU A 133 12.54 -10.43 -12.43
N LYS A 134 12.00 -11.35 -11.66
CA LYS A 134 10.59 -11.72 -11.73
C LYS A 134 9.82 -10.94 -10.67
N TYR A 135 9.07 -9.96 -11.10
CA TYR A 135 8.38 -9.04 -10.20
C TYR A 135 7.01 -9.54 -9.78
N LEU A 136 6.73 -9.46 -8.49
CA LEU A 136 5.42 -9.66 -7.90
C LEU A 136 4.87 -8.29 -7.49
N VAL A 137 3.62 -8.01 -7.84
CA VAL A 137 2.96 -6.74 -7.53
C VAL A 137 1.75 -7.00 -6.63
N PRO A 138 1.91 -6.93 -5.30
CA PRO A 138 0.77 -7.02 -4.39
C PRO A 138 -0.12 -5.79 -4.51
N MET A 139 -1.44 -5.99 -4.59
CA MET A 139 -2.40 -4.91 -4.75
C MET A 139 -3.73 -5.25 -4.09
N SER A 140 -4.60 -4.24 -4.01
CA SER A 140 -5.97 -4.47 -3.60
C SER A 140 -6.82 -4.96 -4.78
N ASP A 141 -8.01 -5.44 -4.49
CA ASP A 141 -9.00 -5.81 -5.50
C ASP A 141 -9.46 -4.59 -6.31
N VAL A 142 -9.46 -3.42 -5.70
CA VAL A 142 -9.76 -2.14 -6.38
C VAL A 142 -8.45 -1.45 -6.73
N HIS A 143 -8.07 -1.49 -8.00
CA HIS A 143 -6.82 -0.91 -8.49
C HIS A 143 -6.99 -0.43 -9.92
N THR A 144 -6.08 0.46 -10.36
CA THR A 144 -6.00 0.89 -11.75
C THR A 144 -4.97 0.04 -12.50
N ASP A 145 -5.05 0.03 -13.83
CA ASP A 145 -4.10 -0.69 -14.67
C ASP A 145 -2.85 0.14 -15.02
N ASP A 146 -2.65 1.29 -14.38
CA ASP A 146 -1.55 2.21 -14.71
C ASP A 146 -0.17 1.55 -14.56
N ILE A 147 0.06 0.85 -13.45
CA ILE A 147 1.32 0.15 -13.20
C ILE A 147 1.50 -1.00 -14.19
N LYS A 148 0.45 -1.78 -14.40
CA LYS A 148 0.47 -2.88 -15.36
C LYS A 148 0.84 -2.38 -16.76
N ASN A 149 0.21 -1.31 -17.21
CA ASN A 149 0.45 -0.73 -18.52
C ASN A 149 1.89 -0.22 -18.67
N LEU A 150 2.44 0.41 -17.63
CA LEU A 150 3.83 0.89 -17.64
C LEU A 150 4.82 -0.28 -17.68
N LEU A 151 4.58 -1.34 -16.93
CA LEU A 151 5.43 -2.52 -16.92
C LEU A 151 5.34 -3.28 -18.23
N ASP A 152 4.17 -3.43 -18.82
CA ASP A 152 3.96 -4.08 -20.10
C ASP A 152 4.64 -3.29 -21.23
N LYS A 153 4.50 -1.98 -21.23
CA LYS A 153 5.14 -1.09 -22.20
C LYS A 153 6.66 -1.19 -22.14
N SER A 154 7.20 -1.38 -20.94
CA SER A 154 8.64 -1.54 -20.72
C SER A 154 9.11 -2.98 -20.88
N LYS A 155 8.23 -3.90 -21.22
CA LYS A 155 8.50 -5.34 -21.39
C LYS A 155 9.09 -5.98 -20.13
N ILE A 156 8.56 -5.61 -18.97
CA ILE A 156 8.97 -6.13 -17.67
C ILE A 156 8.06 -7.31 -17.30
N GLN A 157 8.68 -8.45 -17.03
CA GLN A 157 7.95 -9.63 -16.54
C GLN A 157 7.45 -9.39 -15.13
N HIS A 158 6.14 -9.41 -14.92
CA HIS A 158 5.53 -9.19 -13.62
C HIS A 158 4.25 -10.00 -13.47
N THR A 159 3.87 -10.22 -12.21
CA THR A 159 2.62 -10.86 -11.84
C THR A 159 1.90 -9.99 -10.83
N GLU A 160 0.71 -9.55 -11.15
CA GLU A 160 -0.16 -8.85 -10.22
C GLU A 160 -0.91 -9.86 -9.36
N VAL A 161 -0.99 -9.59 -8.06
CA VAL A 161 -1.70 -10.47 -7.13
C VAL A 161 -2.51 -9.65 -6.13
N VAL A 162 -3.76 -10.05 -5.92
CA VAL A 162 -4.61 -9.43 -4.90
C VAL A 162 -4.26 -10.02 -3.55
N MET A 163 -3.88 -9.17 -2.59
CA MET A 163 -3.51 -9.58 -1.24
C MET A 163 -4.38 -8.93 -0.17
N TYR A 164 -5.16 -7.92 -0.52
CA TYR A 164 -6.06 -7.25 0.41
C TYR A 164 -7.26 -6.66 -0.32
N LEU A 165 -8.32 -6.41 0.44
CA LEU A 165 -9.58 -5.88 -0.07
C LEU A 165 -9.75 -4.45 0.39
N SER A 166 -10.18 -3.58 -0.52
CA SER A 166 -10.54 -2.20 -0.21
C SER A 166 -12.06 -2.08 -0.19
N LEU A 167 -12.63 -1.84 0.98
CA LEU A 167 -14.06 -1.71 1.17
C LEU A 167 -14.42 -0.23 1.34
N ILE A 168 -15.40 0.24 0.58
CA ILE A 168 -15.92 1.59 0.71
C ILE A 168 -17.15 1.52 1.59
N HIS A 169 -17.10 2.19 2.77
CA HIS A 169 -18.26 2.36 3.62
C HIS A 169 -19.06 3.56 3.18
N ILE A 170 -20.27 3.31 2.70
CA ILE A 170 -21.24 4.37 2.46
C ILE A 170 -22.02 4.52 3.76
N SER A 171 -21.87 5.67 4.45
CA SER A 171 -22.68 5.93 5.63
C SER A 171 -24.11 6.20 5.17
N GLU A 172 -25.05 5.36 5.62
CA GLU A 172 -26.45 5.62 5.37
C GLU A 172 -26.89 6.89 6.10
N PRO A 173 -27.64 7.76 5.43
CA PRO A 173 -28.21 8.91 6.13
C PRO A 173 -29.22 8.41 7.16
N THR A 174 -28.98 8.75 8.39
CA THR A 174 -29.92 8.50 9.48
C THR A 174 -30.95 9.61 9.52
#